data_72c14704a70741f655b8744c276945b4
#
_entry.id   72c14704a70741f655b8744c276945b4
#
_cell.length_a   1.000
_cell.length_b   1.000
_cell.length_c   1.000
_cell.angle_alpha   90.00
_cell.angle_beta   90.00
_cell.angle_gamma   90.00
#
_symmetry.space_group_name_H-M   'P 1'
#
loop_
_entity.id
_entity.type
_entity.pdbx_description
1 polymer ?
#
loop_
_entity_poly.entity_id
_entity_poly.type
_entity_poly.pdbx_seq_one_letter_code
_entity_poly.pdbx_strand_id
1 'polypeptide(L)'
;MALFLAGPASAQGWSTVQAPSSGPARVIGTTGLGCIAGAVALPPEGAGYQVVRLSRNRNWGHPDLIRFIQSFAGRSGQDLWIGDLAQPRGGPMSSGHLSHQVGLDVDIWLDLRRKPASSRTARENIPETSLVLPDQSGVDPARFTEAHARLIRLAAETPGVDRVLVNHGIKRSLCAMHRGEAWLHRVRPWRGHDSHMHVRLRCPAGSSDCREGAAIPAGDGCDASLDWWMSEDARRPRLRPPGPPPPRPQLPAACAAVLRAP
;
A
#
# COMPACT_ATOMS: atom_id res chain seq x y z
N MET A 1 9.07 44.09 1.69
CA MET A 1 9.47 42.67 1.72
C MET A 1 8.20 41.88 1.98
N ALA A 2 7.57 41.34 0.91
CA ALA A 2 6.31 40.65 1.01
C ALA A 2 6.59 39.19 1.42
N LEU A 3 6.13 38.76 2.60
CA LEU A 3 6.10 37.35 2.99
C LEU A 3 5.04 36.63 2.13
N PHE A 4 5.49 35.86 1.14
CA PHE A 4 4.64 34.88 0.49
C PHE A 4 4.39 33.72 1.50
N LEU A 5 3.25 33.74 2.13
CA LEU A 5 2.72 32.58 2.84
C LEU A 5 2.44 31.51 1.78
N ALA A 6 3.31 30.51 1.70
CA ALA A 6 3.07 29.34 0.86
C ALA A 6 1.84 28.60 1.36
N GLY A 7 0.76 28.65 0.61
CA GLY A 7 -0.45 27.87 0.87
C GLY A 7 -0.14 26.35 0.87
N PRO A 8 -0.99 25.50 1.48
CA PRO A 8 -0.77 24.07 1.56
C PRO A 8 -0.68 23.47 0.15
N ALA A 9 0.41 22.78 -0.14
CA ALA A 9 0.62 22.09 -1.41
C ALA A 9 -0.55 21.10 -1.66
N SER A 10 -1.32 21.34 -2.72
CA SER A 10 -2.43 20.47 -3.09
C SER A 10 -1.91 19.10 -3.56
N ALA A 11 -2.74 18.03 -3.43
CA ALA A 11 -2.40 16.70 -3.97
C ALA A 11 -2.05 16.77 -5.47
N GLN A 12 -2.62 17.70 -6.20
CA GLN A 12 -2.34 17.94 -7.62
C GLN A 12 -0.90 18.36 -7.87
N GLY A 13 -0.29 19.19 -6.99
CA GLY A 13 1.11 19.58 -7.12
C GLY A 13 2.08 18.40 -6.95
N TRP A 14 1.76 17.42 -6.09
CA TRP A 14 2.55 16.21 -5.93
C TRP A 14 2.45 15.26 -7.13
N SER A 15 1.27 15.13 -7.71
CA SER A 15 1.01 14.22 -8.84
C SER A 15 1.59 14.72 -10.17
N THR A 16 2.01 15.98 -10.28
CA THR A 16 2.64 16.52 -11.49
C THR A 16 4.15 16.35 -11.52
N VAL A 17 4.76 15.97 -10.38
CA VAL A 17 6.22 15.78 -10.31
C VAL A 17 6.61 14.50 -11.05
N GLN A 18 7.57 14.60 -11.96
CA GLN A 18 7.98 13.48 -12.80
C GLN A 18 9.23 12.75 -12.31
N ALA A 19 10.03 13.36 -11.44
CA ALA A 19 11.30 12.80 -10.96
C ALA A 19 11.46 12.95 -9.44
N PRO A 20 12.23 12.06 -8.78
CA PRO A 20 12.54 12.19 -7.38
C PRO A 20 13.42 13.43 -7.12
N SER A 21 13.48 13.89 -5.89
CA SER A 21 14.52 14.84 -5.49
C SER A 21 15.88 14.13 -5.42
N SER A 22 16.96 14.89 -5.64
CA SER A 22 18.33 14.38 -5.49
C SER A 22 18.69 14.04 -4.04
N GLY A 23 19.74 13.25 -3.87
CA GLY A 23 20.31 12.91 -2.55
C GLY A 23 19.83 11.57 -1.99
N PRO A 24 20.23 11.23 -0.76
CA PRO A 24 19.88 9.96 -0.12
C PRO A 24 18.39 9.86 0.18
N ALA A 25 17.87 8.62 0.18
CA ALA A 25 16.49 8.36 0.52
C ALA A 25 16.21 8.76 1.97
N ARG A 26 15.15 9.56 2.18
CA ARG A 26 14.71 10.02 3.49
C ARG A 26 13.18 10.04 3.56
N VAL A 27 12.64 9.26 4.47
CA VAL A 27 11.22 9.20 4.77
C VAL A 27 10.86 10.31 5.75
N ILE A 28 9.81 11.08 5.46
CA ILE A 28 9.36 12.21 6.28
C ILE A 28 7.88 12.07 6.59
N GLY A 29 7.52 11.97 7.86
CA GLY A 29 6.14 11.82 8.32
C GLY A 29 5.66 10.37 8.38
N THR A 30 4.36 10.17 8.23
CA THR A 30 3.70 8.86 8.25
C THR A 30 3.29 8.42 6.84
N THR A 31 2.95 7.15 6.68
CA THR A 31 2.50 6.57 5.40
C THR A 31 1.26 7.28 4.81
N GLY A 32 0.40 7.83 5.65
CA GLY A 32 -0.81 8.57 5.24
C GLY A 32 -0.66 10.10 5.31
N LEU A 33 0.47 10.62 5.82
CA LEU A 33 0.72 12.06 5.94
C LEU A 33 2.23 12.32 5.91
N GLY A 34 2.81 12.37 4.74
CA GLY A 34 4.25 12.52 4.60
C GLY A 34 4.72 12.64 3.15
N CYS A 35 6.02 12.48 2.97
CA CYS A 35 6.69 12.51 1.67
C CYS A 35 8.01 11.73 1.73
N ILE A 36 8.66 11.57 0.59
CA ILE A 36 9.97 10.92 0.50
C ILE A 36 10.92 11.78 -0.36
N ALA A 37 12.11 12.07 0.15
CA ALA A 37 13.22 12.56 -0.65
C ALA A 37 14.05 11.38 -1.18
N GLY A 38 14.72 11.54 -2.32
CA GLY A 38 15.64 10.52 -2.84
C GLY A 38 15.01 9.16 -3.12
N ALA A 39 13.73 9.10 -3.50
CA ALA A 39 13.08 7.85 -3.87
C ALA A 39 13.77 7.20 -5.07
N VAL A 40 13.73 5.88 -5.15
CA VAL A 40 14.22 5.11 -6.29
C VAL A 40 13.07 4.41 -6.99
N ALA A 41 13.17 4.26 -8.32
CA ALA A 41 12.17 3.56 -9.09
C ALA A 41 12.30 2.05 -8.94
N LEU A 42 11.17 1.35 -8.75
CA LEU A 42 11.11 -0.08 -9.01
C LEU A 42 11.23 -0.29 -10.52
N PRO A 43 12.19 -1.11 -11.01
CA PRO A 43 12.24 -1.47 -12.42
C PRO A 43 10.89 -2.00 -12.91
N PRO A 44 10.49 -1.69 -14.17
CA PRO A 44 9.19 -2.12 -14.70
C PRO A 44 8.93 -3.63 -14.66
N GLU A 45 10.00 -4.41 -14.59
CA GLU A 45 9.99 -5.87 -14.54
C GLU A 45 11.24 -6.39 -13.85
N GLY A 46 11.15 -7.59 -13.28
CA GLY A 46 12.23 -8.31 -12.63
C GLY A 46 11.87 -9.77 -12.42
N ALA A 47 12.74 -10.51 -11.73
CA ALA A 47 12.51 -11.91 -11.43
C ALA A 47 11.20 -12.09 -10.62
N GLY A 48 10.20 -12.73 -11.21
CA GLY A 48 8.91 -13.04 -10.59
C GLY A 48 7.94 -11.86 -10.49
N TYR A 49 8.19 -10.71 -11.15
CA TYR A 49 7.22 -9.61 -11.13
C TYR A 49 7.23 -8.76 -12.40
N GLN A 50 6.11 -8.11 -12.66
CA GLN A 50 5.94 -7.03 -13.63
C GLN A 50 5.09 -5.92 -12.98
N VAL A 51 5.51 -4.66 -13.17
CA VAL A 51 4.76 -3.49 -12.66
C VAL A 51 3.61 -3.17 -13.62
N VAL A 52 2.41 -2.93 -13.09
CA VAL A 52 1.23 -2.51 -13.85
C VAL A 52 1.00 -1.00 -13.74
N ARG A 53 0.29 -0.42 -14.71
CA ARG A 53 -0.18 0.98 -14.69
C ARG A 53 0.96 2.00 -14.52
N LEU A 54 2.09 1.75 -15.21
CA LEU A 54 3.29 2.59 -15.15
C LEU A 54 3.04 4.06 -15.56
N SER A 55 2.01 4.32 -16.38
CA SER A 55 1.60 5.68 -16.76
C SER A 55 1.21 6.56 -15.58
N ARG A 56 0.85 5.96 -14.43
CA ARG A 56 0.54 6.67 -13.19
C ARG A 56 1.77 7.28 -12.51
N ASN A 57 2.99 6.89 -12.92
CA ASN A 57 4.25 7.28 -12.29
C ASN A 57 4.26 6.98 -10.76
N ARG A 58 3.78 5.81 -10.37
CA ARG A 58 3.64 5.37 -8.97
C ARG A 58 4.44 4.10 -8.66
N ASN A 59 5.62 3.99 -9.25
CA ASN A 59 6.56 2.88 -9.01
C ASN A 59 7.82 3.33 -8.25
N TRP A 60 7.67 4.33 -7.37
CA TRP A 60 8.76 4.92 -6.59
C TRP A 60 8.69 4.51 -5.12
N GLY A 61 9.84 4.36 -4.47
CA GLY A 61 9.87 4.00 -3.06
C GLY A 61 11.22 4.19 -2.41
N HIS A 62 11.26 3.94 -1.10
CA HIS A 62 12.51 3.84 -0.37
C HIS A 62 13.30 2.62 -0.88
N PRO A 63 14.65 2.64 -0.91
CA PRO A 63 15.45 1.49 -1.32
C PRO A 63 15.10 0.18 -0.60
N ASP A 64 14.69 0.25 0.67
CA ASP A 64 14.26 -0.94 1.43
C ASP A 64 12.98 -1.55 0.85
N LEU A 65 12.02 -0.73 0.40
CA LEU A 65 10.81 -1.21 -0.25
C LEU A 65 11.14 -1.88 -1.58
N ILE A 66 12.03 -1.29 -2.37
CA ILE A 66 12.45 -1.88 -3.65
C ILE A 66 13.13 -3.23 -3.42
N ARG A 67 14.04 -3.32 -2.45
CA ARG A 67 14.68 -4.60 -2.08
C ARG A 67 13.67 -5.63 -1.56
N PHE A 68 12.71 -5.19 -0.74
CA PHE A 68 11.62 -6.06 -0.28
C PHE A 68 10.86 -6.66 -1.46
N ILE A 69 10.39 -5.83 -2.41
CA ILE A 69 9.60 -6.31 -3.55
C ILE A 69 10.38 -7.31 -4.39
N GLN A 70 11.63 -7.01 -4.73
CA GLN A 70 12.48 -7.89 -5.54
C GLN A 70 12.75 -9.22 -4.84
N SER A 71 13.10 -9.19 -3.56
CA SER A 71 13.32 -10.40 -2.75
C SER A 71 12.03 -11.20 -2.55
N PHE A 72 10.92 -10.53 -2.28
CA PHE A 72 9.61 -11.16 -2.08
C PHE A 72 9.14 -11.87 -3.35
N ALA A 73 9.21 -11.20 -4.50
CA ALA A 73 8.84 -11.79 -5.79
C ALA A 73 9.67 -13.05 -6.09
N GLY A 74 10.99 -12.98 -5.93
CA GLY A 74 11.87 -14.14 -6.13
C GLY A 74 11.57 -15.32 -5.21
N ARG A 75 11.19 -15.06 -3.94
CA ARG A 75 10.86 -16.11 -2.97
C ARG A 75 9.43 -16.65 -3.10
N SER A 76 8.53 -15.87 -3.68
CA SER A 76 7.11 -16.25 -3.78
C SER A 76 6.83 -17.45 -4.67
N GLY A 77 7.71 -17.72 -5.63
CA GLY A 77 7.51 -18.72 -6.68
C GLY A 77 6.33 -18.38 -7.61
N GLN A 78 5.87 -17.12 -7.59
CA GLN A 78 4.74 -16.64 -8.38
C GLN A 78 5.19 -15.60 -9.39
N ASP A 79 4.42 -15.44 -10.46
CA ASP A 79 4.51 -14.26 -11.33
C ASP A 79 3.58 -13.18 -10.76
N LEU A 80 4.13 -12.10 -10.22
CA LEU A 80 3.35 -11.08 -9.50
C LEU A 80 3.07 -9.87 -10.39
N TRP A 81 1.86 -9.31 -10.30
CA TRP A 81 1.57 -7.94 -10.68
C TRP A 81 1.85 -7.03 -9.50
N ILE A 82 2.75 -6.07 -9.68
CA ILE A 82 3.01 -5.02 -8.69
C ILE A 82 2.23 -3.76 -9.10
N GLY A 83 1.35 -3.32 -8.23
CA GLY A 83 0.52 -2.14 -8.41
C GLY A 83 1.22 -0.86 -7.93
N ASP A 84 0.43 0.06 -7.37
CA ASP A 84 0.94 1.36 -6.95
C ASP A 84 1.90 1.24 -5.74
N LEU A 85 3.02 1.96 -5.81
CA LEU A 85 3.90 2.33 -4.72
C LEU A 85 3.66 3.83 -4.42
N ALA A 86 4.72 4.62 -4.23
CA ALA A 86 4.62 6.08 -4.11
C ALA A 86 4.83 6.78 -5.45
N GLN A 87 4.50 8.07 -5.48
CA GLN A 87 4.92 9.04 -6.50
C GLN A 87 6.42 9.37 -6.33
N PRO A 88 7.10 10.00 -7.31
CA PRO A 88 8.55 10.26 -7.26
C PRO A 88 9.04 10.96 -5.98
N ARG A 89 8.21 11.82 -5.39
CA ARG A 89 8.50 12.52 -4.13
C ARG A 89 7.51 12.15 -3.01
N GLY A 90 6.73 11.09 -3.23
CA GLY A 90 5.65 10.72 -2.31
C GLY A 90 4.55 11.79 -2.26
N GLY A 91 4.10 12.12 -1.06
CA GLY A 91 3.03 13.10 -0.84
C GLY A 91 1.64 12.60 -1.22
N PRO A 92 0.60 13.42 -1.01
CA PRO A 92 -0.78 13.06 -1.30
C PRO A 92 -1.00 12.76 -2.78
N MET A 93 -1.70 11.68 -3.07
CA MET A 93 -2.11 11.32 -4.42
C MET A 93 -3.42 12.00 -4.80
N SER A 94 -3.60 12.31 -6.10
CA SER A 94 -4.81 12.91 -6.64
C SER A 94 -6.00 11.94 -6.68
N SER A 95 -5.73 10.64 -6.67
CA SER A 95 -6.74 9.57 -6.73
C SER A 95 -6.23 8.26 -6.12
N GLY A 96 -7.15 7.44 -5.67
CA GLY A 96 -6.92 6.05 -5.26
C GLY A 96 -6.56 5.90 -3.79
N HIS A 97 -5.42 6.39 -3.36
CA HIS A 97 -4.85 6.04 -2.06
C HIS A 97 -4.83 7.22 -1.08
N LEU A 98 -5.07 6.90 0.21
CA LEU A 98 -4.85 7.82 1.34
C LEU A 98 -3.46 7.62 1.97
N SER A 99 -2.79 6.51 1.68
CA SER A 99 -1.41 6.19 2.07
C SER A 99 -0.47 6.21 0.86
N HIS A 100 0.60 5.43 0.86
CA HIS A 100 1.63 5.43 -0.18
C HIS A 100 2.43 6.76 -0.28
N GLN A 101 2.36 7.61 0.75
CA GLN A 101 2.94 8.96 0.67
C GLN A 101 4.43 9.01 0.95
N VAL A 102 5.00 7.97 1.56
CA VAL A 102 6.40 8.00 2.05
C VAL A 102 7.29 6.91 1.42
N GLY A 103 6.77 6.18 0.43
CA GLY A 103 7.54 5.16 -0.28
C GLY A 103 7.84 3.90 0.55
N LEU A 104 6.98 3.55 1.51
CA LEU A 104 7.06 2.34 2.33
C LEU A 104 5.87 1.39 2.12
N ASP A 105 4.97 1.72 1.22
CA ASP A 105 3.76 0.95 0.89
C ASP A 105 3.84 0.41 -0.53
N VAL A 106 3.32 -0.79 -0.75
CA VAL A 106 3.15 -1.40 -2.07
C VAL A 106 1.88 -2.23 -2.15
N ASP A 107 1.16 -2.13 -3.27
CA ASP A 107 0.04 -3.00 -3.60
C ASP A 107 0.54 -4.17 -4.45
N ILE A 108 0.34 -5.40 -3.97
CA ILE A 108 0.70 -6.63 -4.66
C ILE A 108 -0.60 -7.36 -5.00
N TRP A 109 -0.86 -7.54 -6.29
CA TRP A 109 -2.10 -8.17 -6.73
C TRP A 109 -2.15 -9.65 -6.37
N LEU A 110 -3.31 -10.10 -5.93
CA LEU A 110 -3.58 -11.48 -5.55
C LEU A 110 -4.02 -12.36 -6.73
N ASP A 111 -3.77 -11.92 -7.95
CA ASP A 111 -3.93 -12.76 -9.13
C ASP A 111 -2.72 -13.71 -9.25
N LEU A 112 -2.91 -14.99 -8.94
CA LEU A 112 -1.87 -16.02 -8.97
C LEU A 112 -1.81 -16.80 -10.28
N ARG A 113 -2.59 -16.42 -11.29
CA ARG A 113 -2.48 -17.03 -12.62
C ARG A 113 -1.09 -16.75 -13.19
N ARG A 114 -0.55 -17.73 -13.95
CA ARG A 114 0.72 -17.53 -14.65
C ARG A 114 0.61 -16.34 -15.62
N LYS A 115 1.64 -15.51 -15.65
CA LYS A 115 1.68 -14.29 -16.47
C LYS A 115 2.84 -14.39 -17.46
N PRO A 116 2.56 -14.40 -18.78
CA PRO A 116 3.63 -14.23 -19.75
C PRO A 116 4.23 -12.82 -19.64
N ALA A 117 5.44 -12.64 -20.11
CA ALA A 117 6.02 -11.33 -20.29
C ALA A 117 5.08 -10.45 -21.15
N SER A 118 4.67 -9.32 -20.59
CA SER A 118 3.66 -8.45 -21.21
C SER A 118 4.25 -7.08 -21.51
N SER A 119 3.86 -6.47 -22.64
CA SER A 119 4.28 -5.11 -22.97
C SER A 119 3.77 -4.10 -21.93
N ARG A 120 4.44 -2.97 -21.80
CA ARG A 120 3.99 -1.87 -20.91
C ARG A 120 2.55 -1.46 -21.23
N THR A 121 2.21 -1.32 -22.50
CA THR A 121 0.86 -0.95 -22.96
C THR A 121 -0.18 -1.98 -22.53
N ALA A 122 0.12 -3.27 -22.63
CA ALA A 122 -0.79 -4.32 -22.18
C ALA A 122 -1.04 -4.27 -20.67
N ARG A 123 -0.05 -3.84 -19.89
CA ARG A 123 -0.12 -3.74 -18.42
C ARG A 123 -0.87 -2.50 -17.89
N GLU A 124 -1.21 -1.54 -18.75
CA GLU A 124 -1.94 -0.32 -18.32
C GLU A 124 -3.40 -0.60 -17.94
N ASN A 125 -4.05 -1.52 -18.61
CA ASN A 125 -5.50 -1.74 -18.50
C ASN A 125 -5.87 -3.14 -18.00
N ILE A 126 -4.95 -3.85 -17.34
CA ILE A 126 -5.26 -5.16 -16.75
C ILE A 126 -6.34 -4.96 -15.68
N PRO A 127 -7.48 -5.69 -15.77
CA PRO A 127 -8.52 -5.61 -14.76
C PRO A 127 -8.07 -6.33 -13.48
N GLU A 128 -8.38 -5.71 -12.35
CA GLU A 128 -8.25 -6.38 -11.05
C GLU A 128 -9.36 -7.42 -10.91
N THR A 129 -9.04 -8.55 -10.30
CA THR A 129 -9.99 -9.63 -10.04
C THR A 129 -10.22 -9.73 -8.54
N SER A 130 -11.43 -9.40 -8.08
CA SER A 130 -11.81 -9.60 -6.68
C SER A 130 -11.78 -11.07 -6.29
N LEU A 131 -11.25 -11.35 -5.11
CA LEU A 131 -11.28 -12.67 -4.46
C LEU A 131 -12.42 -12.80 -3.47
N VAL A 132 -13.27 -11.79 -3.38
CA VAL A 132 -14.38 -11.69 -2.42
C VAL A 132 -15.70 -11.74 -3.18
N LEU A 133 -16.71 -12.33 -2.55
CA LEU A 133 -18.08 -12.38 -3.08
C LEU A 133 -18.63 -10.96 -3.27
N PRO A 134 -19.52 -10.73 -4.25
CA PRO A 134 -20.06 -9.38 -4.54
C PRO A 134 -20.76 -8.73 -3.34
N ASP A 135 -21.36 -9.51 -2.46
CA ASP A 135 -22.04 -9.05 -1.24
C ASP A 135 -21.09 -8.78 -0.07
N GLN A 136 -19.79 -8.98 -0.27
CA GLN A 136 -18.73 -8.83 0.74
C GLN A 136 -18.89 -9.75 1.95
N SER A 137 -19.68 -10.82 1.86
CA SER A 137 -19.91 -11.77 2.97
C SER A 137 -18.73 -12.69 3.25
N GLY A 138 -17.79 -12.82 2.32
CA GLY A 138 -16.61 -13.69 2.45
C GLY A 138 -15.83 -13.78 1.16
N VAL A 139 -14.87 -14.68 1.12
CA VAL A 139 -14.11 -14.98 -0.11
C VAL A 139 -14.94 -15.79 -1.09
N ASP A 140 -14.65 -15.62 -2.38
CA ASP A 140 -15.13 -16.52 -3.43
C ASP A 140 -14.31 -17.83 -3.36
N PRO A 141 -14.90 -18.96 -2.99
CA PRO A 141 -14.17 -20.22 -2.83
C PRO A 141 -13.60 -20.77 -4.15
N ALA A 142 -14.11 -20.32 -5.29
CA ALA A 142 -13.56 -20.69 -6.60
C ALA A 142 -12.28 -19.90 -6.94
N ARG A 143 -12.00 -18.82 -6.24
CA ARG A 143 -10.88 -17.92 -6.52
C ARG A 143 -9.85 -17.88 -5.39
N PHE A 144 -10.28 -17.76 -4.14
CA PHE A 144 -9.38 -17.73 -2.99
C PHE A 144 -8.98 -19.14 -2.58
N THR A 145 -7.69 -19.41 -2.56
CA THR A 145 -7.12 -20.75 -2.29
C THR A 145 -6.01 -20.65 -1.25
N GLU A 146 -5.54 -21.80 -0.77
CA GLU A 146 -4.38 -21.90 0.13
C GLU A 146 -3.11 -21.24 -0.46
N ALA A 147 -2.97 -21.17 -1.79
CA ALA A 147 -1.85 -20.47 -2.41
C ALA A 147 -1.87 -18.97 -2.10
N HIS A 148 -3.06 -18.35 -2.02
CA HIS A 148 -3.21 -16.95 -1.62
C HIS A 148 -2.85 -16.78 -0.13
N ALA A 149 -3.29 -17.70 0.74
CA ALA A 149 -2.93 -17.67 2.16
C ALA A 149 -1.41 -17.75 2.35
N ARG A 150 -0.74 -18.66 1.63
CA ARG A 150 0.73 -18.78 1.67
C ARG A 150 1.43 -17.52 1.18
N LEU A 151 0.95 -16.87 0.13
CA LEU A 151 1.54 -15.62 -0.36
C LEU A 151 1.41 -14.49 0.68
N ILE A 152 0.22 -14.34 1.28
CA ILE A 152 -0.04 -13.34 2.33
C ILE A 152 0.82 -13.63 3.57
N ARG A 153 0.93 -14.89 3.98
CA ARG A 153 1.79 -15.33 5.07
C ARG A 153 3.26 -14.97 4.81
N LEU A 154 3.76 -15.27 3.61
CA LEU A 154 5.14 -14.94 3.22
C LEU A 154 5.41 -13.44 3.37
N ALA A 155 4.45 -12.58 2.98
CA ALA A 155 4.56 -11.14 3.18
C ALA A 155 4.59 -10.78 4.67
N ALA A 156 3.64 -11.30 5.45
CA ALA A 156 3.52 -11.00 6.88
C ALA A 156 4.73 -11.47 7.70
N GLU A 157 5.34 -12.58 7.33
CA GLU A 157 6.53 -13.14 8.01
C GLU A 157 7.84 -12.47 7.57
N THR A 158 7.84 -11.71 6.46
CA THR A 158 9.07 -11.06 5.97
C THR A 158 9.55 -9.99 6.96
N PRO A 159 10.83 -10.04 7.38
CA PRO A 159 11.40 -9.00 8.24
C PRO A 159 11.25 -7.60 7.66
N GLY A 160 10.97 -6.61 8.52
CA GLY A 160 10.73 -5.23 8.12
C GLY A 160 9.29 -4.92 7.73
N VAL A 161 8.43 -5.92 7.50
CA VAL A 161 7.00 -5.68 7.29
C VAL A 161 6.34 -5.29 8.61
N ASP A 162 5.66 -4.15 8.60
CA ASP A 162 4.81 -3.70 9.71
C ASP A 162 3.46 -4.41 9.66
N ARG A 163 2.76 -4.31 8.54
CA ARG A 163 1.44 -4.91 8.34
C ARG A 163 1.14 -5.24 6.89
N VAL A 164 0.17 -6.12 6.72
CA VAL A 164 -0.44 -6.47 5.43
C VAL A 164 -1.93 -6.18 5.54
N LEU A 165 -2.45 -5.28 4.71
CA LEU A 165 -3.88 -4.97 4.67
C LEU A 165 -4.53 -5.83 3.59
N VAL A 166 -5.64 -6.47 3.95
CA VAL A 166 -6.46 -7.30 3.05
C VAL A 166 -7.94 -7.03 3.30
N ASN A 167 -8.80 -7.41 2.38
CA ASN A 167 -10.24 -7.34 2.60
C ASN A 167 -10.64 -8.16 3.86
N HIS A 168 -11.66 -7.71 4.56
CA HIS A 168 -12.16 -8.39 5.76
C HIS A 168 -12.61 -9.82 5.49
N GLY A 169 -13.20 -10.11 4.32
CA GLY A 169 -13.55 -11.46 3.90
C GLY A 169 -12.31 -12.36 3.75
N ILE A 170 -11.21 -11.83 3.22
CA ILE A 170 -9.92 -12.53 3.14
C ILE A 170 -9.39 -12.78 4.56
N LYS A 171 -9.38 -11.75 5.43
CA LYS A 171 -8.91 -11.92 6.82
C LYS A 171 -9.73 -12.98 7.56
N ARG A 172 -11.06 -13.00 7.41
CA ARG A 172 -11.95 -14.01 7.99
C ARG A 172 -11.59 -15.43 7.53
N SER A 173 -11.33 -15.60 6.22
CA SER A 173 -10.93 -16.89 5.68
C SER A 173 -9.58 -17.35 6.25
N LEU A 174 -8.61 -16.44 6.32
CA LEU A 174 -7.31 -16.73 6.94
C LEU A 174 -7.45 -17.11 8.42
N CYS A 175 -8.34 -16.46 9.16
CA CYS A 175 -8.64 -16.84 10.54
C CYS A 175 -9.27 -18.23 10.66
N ALA A 176 -10.13 -18.63 9.71
CA ALA A 176 -10.71 -19.96 9.71
C ALA A 176 -9.67 -21.06 9.43
N MET A 177 -8.68 -20.77 8.58
CA MET A 177 -7.64 -21.71 8.15
C MET A 177 -6.45 -21.77 9.12
N HIS A 178 -6.09 -20.65 9.76
CA HIS A 178 -4.79 -20.47 10.42
C HIS A 178 -4.89 -19.82 11.82
N ARG A 179 -6.04 -19.89 12.48
CA ARG A 179 -6.24 -19.28 13.82
C ARG A 179 -5.10 -19.63 14.77
N GLY A 180 -4.60 -18.62 15.50
CA GLY A 180 -3.52 -18.78 16.48
C GLY A 180 -2.11 -18.71 15.89
N GLU A 181 -1.94 -18.69 14.56
CA GLU A 181 -0.62 -18.52 13.98
C GLU A 181 -0.16 -17.06 14.12
N ALA A 182 1.09 -16.85 14.57
CA ALA A 182 1.63 -15.55 14.93
C ALA A 182 1.65 -14.53 13.78
N TRP A 183 1.81 -14.98 12.54
CA TRP A 183 1.84 -14.08 11.37
C TRP A 183 0.52 -13.36 11.12
N LEU A 184 -0.62 -13.94 11.55
CA LEU A 184 -1.94 -13.31 11.44
C LEU A 184 -2.03 -11.98 12.18
N HIS A 185 -1.21 -11.75 13.23
CA HIS A 185 -1.11 -10.48 13.92
C HIS A 185 -0.87 -9.31 12.97
N ARG A 186 -0.02 -9.49 11.95
CA ARG A 186 0.31 -8.44 10.98
C ARG A 186 -0.71 -8.30 9.86
N VAL A 187 -1.58 -9.28 9.66
CA VAL A 187 -2.62 -9.22 8.61
C VAL A 187 -3.87 -8.55 9.16
N ARG A 188 -4.19 -7.38 8.65
CA ARG A 188 -5.28 -6.55 9.18
C ARG A 188 -6.38 -6.32 8.14
N PRO A 189 -7.65 -6.37 8.54
CA PRO A 189 -8.75 -6.09 7.64
C PRO A 189 -8.77 -4.61 7.26
N TRP A 190 -9.05 -4.34 5.98
CA TRP A 190 -9.24 -2.99 5.49
C TRP A 190 -10.28 -2.95 4.36
N ARG A 191 -10.96 -1.82 4.19
CA ARG A 191 -11.94 -1.65 3.10
C ARG A 191 -11.24 -1.71 1.74
N GLY A 192 -11.93 -2.25 0.72
CA GLY A 192 -11.28 -2.63 -0.53
C GLY A 192 -10.31 -3.79 -0.30
N HIS A 193 -9.16 -3.80 -0.94
CA HIS A 193 -8.10 -4.82 -0.79
C HIS A 193 -8.62 -6.25 -1.02
N ASP A 194 -9.55 -6.39 -1.94
CA ASP A 194 -10.19 -7.64 -2.30
C ASP A 194 -9.54 -8.31 -3.52
N SER A 195 -8.75 -7.55 -4.29
CA SER A 195 -8.00 -7.97 -5.47
C SER A 195 -6.48 -7.96 -5.26
N HIS A 196 -6.02 -7.25 -4.24
CA HIS A 196 -4.61 -7.09 -3.89
C HIS A 196 -4.41 -7.06 -2.37
N MET A 197 -3.22 -7.37 -1.93
CA MET A 197 -2.76 -7.05 -0.58
C MET A 197 -1.94 -5.78 -0.61
N HIS A 198 -2.14 -4.90 0.38
CA HIS A 198 -1.31 -3.74 0.62
C HIS A 198 -0.27 -4.07 1.69
N VAL A 199 0.99 -4.04 1.34
CA VAL A 199 2.09 -4.31 2.27
C VAL A 199 2.73 -3.00 2.68
N ARG A 200 2.91 -2.83 3.99
CA ARG A 200 3.58 -1.67 4.60
C ARG A 200 4.84 -2.11 5.31
N LEU A 201 5.92 -1.42 5.04
CA LEU A 201 7.17 -1.59 5.80
C LEU A 201 7.21 -0.64 6.99
N ARG A 202 7.99 -1.03 8.00
CA ARG A 202 8.38 -0.17 9.12
C ARG A 202 9.28 0.96 8.66
N CYS A 203 9.40 1.97 9.49
CA CYS A 203 10.38 3.02 9.29
C CYS A 203 11.79 2.43 9.13
N PRO A 204 12.55 2.86 8.12
CA PRO A 204 13.92 2.42 7.93
C PRO A 204 14.80 2.79 9.15
N ALA A 205 15.75 1.94 9.48
CA ALA A 205 16.69 2.23 10.54
C ALA A 205 17.43 3.57 10.30
N GLY A 206 17.53 4.39 11.33
CA GLY A 206 18.17 5.71 11.26
C GLY A 206 17.30 6.82 10.63
N SER A 207 16.08 6.55 10.22
CA SER A 207 15.14 7.56 9.67
C SER A 207 14.48 8.37 10.79
N SER A 208 15.14 9.40 11.30
CA SER A 208 14.65 10.25 12.42
C SER A 208 13.33 10.98 12.11
N ASP A 209 13.08 11.29 10.85
CA ASP A 209 11.87 12.01 10.39
C ASP A 209 10.69 11.06 10.09
N CYS A 210 10.93 9.75 10.02
CA CYS A 210 9.89 8.76 9.82
C CYS A 210 9.10 8.55 11.10
N ARG A 211 7.78 8.42 10.97
CA ARG A 211 6.87 8.16 12.08
C ARG A 211 6.08 6.89 11.81
N GLU A 212 6.19 5.94 12.72
CA GLU A 212 5.36 4.72 12.66
C GLU A 212 3.88 5.07 12.79
N GLY A 213 3.06 4.25 12.17
CA GLY A 213 1.60 4.32 12.36
C GLY A 213 1.19 3.82 13.76
N ALA A 214 -0.12 3.84 14.03
CA ALA A 214 -0.66 3.26 15.26
C ALA A 214 -0.22 1.79 15.42
N ALA A 215 0.16 1.42 16.63
CA ALA A 215 0.52 0.03 16.96
C ALA A 215 -0.62 -0.93 16.61
N ILE A 216 -0.26 -2.11 16.14
CA ILE A 216 -1.24 -3.17 15.90
C ILE A 216 -1.70 -3.71 17.26
N PRO A 217 -3.02 -3.80 17.53
CA PRO A 217 -3.52 -4.41 18.76
C PRO A 217 -3.00 -5.85 18.93
N ALA A 218 -2.79 -6.28 20.17
CA ALA A 218 -2.33 -7.64 20.48
C ALA A 218 -3.26 -8.71 19.91
N GLY A 219 -2.75 -9.94 19.78
CA GLY A 219 -3.50 -11.08 19.25
C GLY A 219 -3.42 -11.21 17.73
N ASP A 220 -4.03 -12.25 17.21
CA ASP A 220 -4.04 -12.59 15.78
C ASP A 220 -5.07 -11.79 14.97
N GLY A 221 -5.92 -11.00 15.63
CA GLY A 221 -7.00 -10.23 15.00
C GLY A 221 -8.14 -11.10 14.46
N CYS A 222 -8.31 -12.30 15.02
CA CYS A 222 -9.40 -13.24 14.71
C CYS A 222 -10.46 -13.25 15.84
N ASP A 223 -10.64 -12.12 16.46
CA ASP A 223 -11.52 -11.87 17.61
C ASP A 223 -12.72 -10.98 17.24
N ALA A 224 -13.46 -10.52 18.23
CA ALA A 224 -14.63 -9.67 18.08
C ALA A 224 -14.36 -8.38 17.24
N SER A 225 -13.11 -7.92 17.15
CA SER A 225 -12.77 -6.78 16.29
C SER A 225 -13.00 -7.09 14.80
N LEU A 226 -12.84 -8.36 14.40
CA LEU A 226 -13.15 -8.81 13.05
C LEU A 226 -14.66 -8.90 12.79
N ASP A 227 -15.46 -9.22 13.82
CA ASP A 227 -16.91 -9.31 13.70
C ASP A 227 -17.53 -7.97 13.29
N TRP A 228 -16.99 -6.85 13.81
CA TRP A 228 -17.42 -5.53 13.36
C TRP A 228 -17.20 -5.34 11.86
N TRP A 229 -16.06 -5.78 11.32
CA TRP A 229 -15.75 -5.67 9.88
C TRP A 229 -16.72 -6.48 9.01
N MET A 230 -17.31 -7.55 9.58
CA MET A 230 -18.33 -8.37 8.91
C MET A 230 -19.74 -7.80 9.04
N SER A 231 -19.95 -6.79 9.89
CA SER A 231 -21.24 -6.18 10.11
C SER A 231 -21.74 -5.36 8.91
N GLU A 232 -23.04 -5.12 8.86
CA GLU A 232 -23.65 -4.24 7.85
C GLU A 232 -23.11 -2.81 7.97
N ASP A 233 -22.86 -2.31 9.18
CA ASP A 233 -22.32 -0.98 9.42
C ASP A 233 -20.91 -0.81 8.81
N ALA A 234 -20.07 -1.83 8.87
CA ALA A 234 -18.75 -1.80 8.24
C ALA A 234 -18.87 -1.77 6.70
N ARG A 235 -19.89 -2.41 6.13
CA ARG A 235 -20.13 -2.46 4.68
C ARG A 235 -20.79 -1.21 4.12
N ARG A 236 -21.55 -0.47 4.94
CA ARG A 236 -22.21 0.77 4.51
C ARG A 236 -21.18 1.81 4.06
N PRO A 237 -21.43 2.49 2.93
CA PRO A 237 -20.64 3.66 2.58
C PRO A 237 -20.65 4.68 3.72
N ARG A 238 -19.50 5.17 4.12
CA ARG A 238 -19.46 6.30 5.07
C ARG A 238 -20.00 7.52 4.36
N LEU A 239 -21.28 7.81 4.56
CA LEU A 239 -21.86 9.08 4.14
C LEU A 239 -21.12 10.19 4.88
N ARG A 240 -20.65 11.17 4.12
CA ARG A 240 -20.04 12.35 4.70
C ARG A 240 -21.11 13.13 5.47
N PRO A 241 -20.89 13.50 6.75
CA PRO A 241 -21.79 14.39 7.45
C PRO A 241 -22.02 15.68 6.64
N PRO A 242 -23.24 16.24 6.66
CA PRO A 242 -23.47 17.56 6.08
C PRO A 242 -22.56 18.61 6.74
N GLY A 243 -21.99 19.50 5.95
CA GLY A 243 -21.11 20.56 6.44
C GLY A 243 -19.83 20.69 5.61
N PRO A 244 -19.02 21.71 5.89
CA PRO A 244 -17.74 21.90 5.24
C PRO A 244 -16.81 20.72 5.51
N PRO A 245 -15.91 20.37 4.56
CA PRO A 245 -14.91 19.33 4.81
C PRO A 245 -14.05 19.72 6.02
N PRO A 246 -13.68 18.75 6.87
CA PRO A 246 -12.68 19.02 7.89
C PRO A 246 -11.39 19.54 7.23
N PRO A 247 -10.65 20.44 7.90
CA PRO A 247 -9.38 20.92 7.37
C PRO A 247 -8.47 19.72 7.09
N ARG A 248 -7.84 19.71 5.92
CA ARG A 248 -6.90 18.64 5.56
C ARG A 248 -5.72 18.68 6.52
N PRO A 249 -5.28 17.53 7.06
CA PRO A 249 -4.08 17.47 7.85
C PRO A 249 -2.90 18.09 7.10
N GLN A 250 -2.09 18.89 7.80
CA GLN A 250 -0.92 19.52 7.19
C GLN A 250 0.23 18.52 7.09
N LEU A 251 0.87 18.48 5.94
CA LEU A 251 2.11 17.72 5.75
C LEU A 251 3.22 18.29 6.65
N PRO A 252 4.19 17.45 7.08
CA PRO A 252 5.40 17.94 7.72
C PRO A 252 6.05 19.07 6.92
N ALA A 253 6.48 20.13 7.60
CA ALA A 253 7.03 21.33 6.94
C ALA A 253 8.19 21.01 5.97
N ALA A 254 9.01 20.01 6.31
CA ALA A 254 10.11 19.54 5.45
C ALA A 254 9.65 19.01 4.08
N CYS A 255 8.40 18.55 3.96
CA CYS A 255 7.86 18.08 2.67
C CYS A 255 7.72 19.20 1.64
N ALA A 256 7.55 20.45 2.07
CA ALA A 256 7.53 21.58 1.17
C ALA A 256 8.87 21.80 0.44
N ALA A 257 10.00 21.52 1.11
CA ALA A 257 11.33 21.54 0.48
C ALA A 257 11.50 20.38 -0.49
N VAL A 258 11.04 19.17 -0.12
CA VAL A 258 11.07 17.99 -1.01
C VAL A 258 10.27 18.24 -2.29
N LEU A 259 9.07 18.83 -2.18
CA LEU A 259 8.23 19.12 -3.35
C LEU A 259 8.90 20.11 -4.32
N ARG A 260 9.62 21.10 -3.79
CA ARG A 260 10.26 22.16 -4.60
C ARG A 260 11.71 21.87 -4.98
N ALA A 261 12.30 20.78 -4.52
CA ALA A 261 13.67 20.40 -4.88
C ALA A 261 13.84 20.32 -6.41
N PRO A 262 15.02 20.62 -6.96
CA PRO A 262 15.29 20.45 -8.39
C PRO A 262 15.19 19.00 -8.84
#